data_158f32cea15d1e8427c3b101861e78bf
#
_entry.id   158f32cea15d1e8427c3b101861e78bf
#
_cell.length_a   1.000
_cell.length_b   1.000
_cell.length_c   1.000
_cell.angle_alpha   90.00
_cell.angle_beta   90.00
_cell.angle_gamma   90.00
#
_symmetry.space_group_name_H-M   'P 1'
#
loop_
_entity.id
_entity.type
_entity.pdbx_description
1 polymer ?
#
loop_
_entity_poly.entity_id
_entity_poly.type
_entity_poly.pdbx_seq_one_letter_code
_entity_poly.pdbx_strand_id
1 'polypeptide(L)'
;QDAIQASYTTRSNAVANRREILLGTNQFPNFNEQMAEKINNPVELSCGCSDGETPLKPLRITRLAEQFNELRLETEKSGRRPKTFMLTIGNLAMRLARSQFSSNFFACAGYEVIDNNGFQTVEEGVEAARKAGADIIVICSSDDEYVELAPKAFELVKGGKEQFVVAGSPACMDDLKAVGIEHFIHVRSNVYETLKEFNKKILG
;
A
#
# COMPACT_ATOMS: atom_id res chain seq x y z
N GLN A 1 -27.06 -15.99 -9.42
CA GLN A 1 -26.33 -15.20 -8.41
C GLN A 1 -24.88 -15.68 -8.28
N ASP A 2 -24.60 -16.96 -8.23
CA ASP A 2 -23.26 -17.53 -8.07
C ASP A 2 -22.29 -17.12 -9.18
N ALA A 3 -22.74 -17.10 -10.44
CA ALA A 3 -21.95 -16.65 -11.57
C ALA A 3 -21.56 -15.16 -11.47
N ILE A 4 -22.47 -14.32 -10.97
CA ILE A 4 -22.21 -12.88 -10.76
C ILE A 4 -21.21 -12.71 -9.62
N GLN A 5 -21.37 -13.46 -8.53
CA GLN A 5 -20.43 -13.40 -7.41
C GLN A 5 -19.04 -13.91 -7.82
N ALA A 6 -18.95 -14.97 -8.59
CA ALA A 6 -17.68 -15.47 -9.12
C ALA A 6 -16.99 -14.43 -10.04
N SER A 7 -17.75 -13.78 -10.90
CA SER A 7 -17.24 -12.70 -11.75
C SER A 7 -16.73 -11.51 -10.94
N TYR A 8 -17.47 -11.09 -9.92
CA TYR A 8 -17.06 -10.02 -9.01
C TYR A 8 -15.74 -10.38 -8.29
N THR A 9 -15.66 -11.59 -7.72
CA THR A 9 -14.47 -12.05 -7.02
C THR A 9 -13.24 -12.08 -7.95
N THR A 10 -13.41 -12.57 -9.18
CA THR A 10 -12.32 -12.62 -10.16
C THR A 10 -11.82 -11.22 -10.50
N ARG A 11 -12.73 -10.27 -10.76
CA ARG A 11 -12.34 -8.89 -11.07
C ARG A 11 -11.76 -8.15 -9.87
N SER A 12 -12.31 -8.32 -8.68
CA SER A 12 -11.78 -7.73 -7.44
C SER A 12 -10.35 -8.20 -7.18
N ASN A 13 -10.07 -9.48 -7.40
CA ASN A 13 -8.70 -10.02 -7.31
C ASN A 13 -7.77 -9.43 -8.38
N ALA A 14 -8.27 -9.22 -9.60
CA ALA A 14 -7.49 -8.58 -10.65
C ALA A 14 -7.15 -7.12 -10.30
N VAL A 15 -8.08 -6.37 -9.70
CA VAL A 15 -7.87 -5.01 -9.19
C VAL A 15 -6.88 -5.02 -8.02
N ALA A 16 -7.03 -5.92 -7.06
CA ALA A 16 -6.13 -6.05 -5.90
C ALA A 16 -4.66 -6.28 -6.29
N ASN A 17 -4.44 -7.01 -7.38
CA ASN A 17 -3.11 -7.32 -7.93
C ASN A 17 -2.65 -6.37 -9.05
N ARG A 18 -3.36 -5.28 -9.29
CA ARG A 18 -3.10 -4.33 -10.40
C ARG A 18 -3.08 -4.97 -11.80
N ARG A 19 -3.72 -6.12 -12.00
CA ARG A 19 -3.96 -6.71 -13.33
C ARG A 19 -5.10 -5.98 -14.06
N GLU A 20 -6.08 -5.49 -13.31
CA GLU A 20 -7.09 -4.53 -13.77
C GLU A 20 -6.79 -3.19 -13.11
N ILE A 21 -6.42 -2.18 -13.93
CA ILE A 21 -6.01 -0.87 -13.46
C ILE A 21 -7.23 0.04 -13.32
N LEU A 22 -7.40 0.60 -12.14
CA LEU A 22 -8.35 1.67 -11.85
C LEU A 22 -7.57 2.95 -11.55
N LEU A 23 -7.47 3.82 -12.55
CA LEU A 23 -6.75 5.09 -12.44
C LEU A 23 -7.35 5.93 -11.31
N GLY A 24 -6.47 6.48 -10.47
CA GLY A 24 -6.88 7.24 -9.28
C GLY A 24 -7.23 6.37 -8.05
N THR A 25 -7.24 5.04 -8.20
CA THR A 25 -7.58 4.10 -7.12
C THR A 25 -6.40 3.20 -6.77
N ASN A 26 -6.11 2.20 -7.61
CA ASN A 26 -4.98 1.29 -7.41
C ASN A 26 -3.74 1.68 -8.24
N GLN A 27 -3.86 2.73 -9.04
CA GLN A 27 -2.78 3.30 -9.86
C GLN A 27 -2.91 4.81 -9.89
N PHE A 28 -1.82 5.53 -9.63
CA PHE A 28 -1.74 7.00 -9.56
C PHE A 28 -2.85 7.65 -8.71
N PRO A 29 -3.02 7.23 -7.43
CA PRO A 29 -3.99 7.87 -6.56
C PRO A 29 -3.62 9.32 -6.28
N ASN A 30 -4.60 10.15 -6.00
CA ASN A 30 -4.34 11.50 -5.50
C ASN A 30 -3.82 11.40 -4.05
N PHE A 31 -2.59 11.84 -3.82
CA PHE A 31 -1.91 11.75 -2.52
C PHE A 31 -2.56 12.60 -1.42
N ASN A 32 -3.26 13.65 -1.80
CA ASN A 32 -3.87 14.61 -0.87
C ASN A 32 -5.41 14.46 -0.78
N GLU A 33 -5.99 13.48 -1.46
CA GLU A 33 -7.43 13.28 -1.42
C GLU A 33 -7.88 12.76 -0.06
N GLN A 34 -8.93 13.37 0.46
CA GLN A 34 -9.70 12.90 1.59
C GLN A 34 -11.06 12.44 1.09
N MET A 35 -11.36 11.17 1.28
CA MET A 35 -12.58 10.54 0.76
C MET A 35 -13.76 10.66 1.72
N ALA A 36 -13.50 10.66 3.03
CA ALA A 36 -14.54 10.61 4.05
C ALA A 36 -15.57 11.76 3.92
N GLU A 37 -15.12 12.96 3.51
CA GLU A 37 -15.97 14.12 3.32
C GLU A 37 -16.75 14.10 1.98
N LYS A 38 -16.30 13.29 1.02
CA LYS A 38 -16.83 13.28 -0.35
C LYS A 38 -17.75 12.11 -0.65
N ILE A 39 -17.80 11.11 0.23
CA ILE A 39 -18.67 9.97 0.04
C ILE A 39 -20.08 10.40 0.38
N ASN A 40 -20.92 10.52 -0.65
CA ASN A 40 -22.35 10.60 -0.48
C ASN A 40 -22.83 9.33 0.22
N ASN A 41 -23.66 9.48 1.24
CA ASN A 41 -24.34 8.36 1.88
C ASN A 41 -24.93 7.45 0.79
N PRO A 42 -24.82 6.11 0.95
CA PRO A 42 -25.43 5.21 0.01
C PRO A 42 -26.91 5.62 -0.12
N VAL A 43 -27.35 5.83 -1.34
CA VAL A 43 -28.78 6.01 -1.61
C VAL A 43 -29.43 4.74 -1.09
N GLU A 44 -30.14 4.82 0.01
CA GLU A 44 -31.03 3.75 0.42
C GLU A 44 -32.04 3.61 -0.71
N LEU A 45 -31.83 2.61 -1.55
CA LEU A 45 -32.83 2.16 -2.50
C LEU A 45 -33.95 1.52 -1.68
N SER A 46 -34.74 2.38 -1.02
CA SER A 46 -36.04 1.94 -0.53
C SER A 46 -36.86 1.62 -1.77
N CYS A 47 -36.86 0.37 -2.19
CA CYS A 47 -37.93 -0.08 -3.03
C CYS A 47 -39.18 0.01 -2.17
N GLY A 48 -40.18 0.78 -2.59
CA GLY A 48 -41.48 0.88 -1.94
C GLY A 48 -42.31 -0.40 -2.00
N CYS A 49 -41.65 -1.55 -1.87
CA CYS A 49 -42.28 -2.85 -1.76
C CYS A 49 -42.66 -3.01 -0.27
N SER A 50 -43.95 -2.91 0.03
CA SER A 50 -44.57 -3.34 1.27
C SER A 50 -44.02 -4.68 1.76
N ASP A 51 -43.98 -4.85 3.08
CA ASP A 51 -43.46 -5.94 3.91
C ASP A 51 -43.86 -7.39 3.52
N GLY A 52 -43.75 -7.75 2.27
CA GLY A 52 -43.88 -9.12 1.78
C GLY A 52 -42.49 -9.74 1.64
N GLU A 53 -42.28 -10.91 2.23
CA GLU A 53 -41.09 -11.75 1.99
C GLU A 53 -40.84 -11.85 0.48
N THR A 54 -39.83 -11.12 -0.01
CA THR A 54 -39.42 -11.26 -1.39
C THR A 54 -38.68 -12.59 -1.52
N PRO A 55 -39.19 -13.55 -2.31
CA PRO A 55 -38.53 -14.87 -2.46
C PRO A 55 -37.19 -14.78 -3.21
N LEU A 56 -36.81 -13.60 -3.64
CA LEU A 56 -35.59 -13.34 -4.38
C LEU A 56 -34.62 -12.52 -3.56
N LYS A 57 -33.43 -13.08 -3.28
CA LYS A 57 -32.33 -12.37 -2.67
C LYS A 57 -31.84 -11.27 -3.64
N PRO A 58 -31.86 -9.98 -3.25
CA PRO A 58 -31.42 -8.90 -4.12
C PRO A 58 -29.95 -9.06 -4.50
N LEU A 59 -29.57 -8.58 -5.68
CA LEU A 59 -28.18 -8.51 -6.07
C LEU A 59 -27.49 -7.38 -5.30
N ARG A 60 -26.33 -7.67 -4.71
CA ARG A 60 -25.51 -6.65 -4.08
C ARG A 60 -24.98 -5.69 -5.16
N ILE A 61 -25.23 -4.40 -5.01
CA ILE A 61 -24.60 -3.37 -5.83
C ILE A 61 -23.16 -3.21 -5.32
N THR A 62 -22.19 -3.44 -6.18
CA THR A 62 -20.77 -3.39 -5.86
C THR A 62 -20.02 -2.52 -6.85
N ARG A 63 -18.94 -1.89 -6.39
CA ARG A 63 -18.00 -1.14 -7.22
C ARG A 63 -16.63 -1.82 -7.20
N LEU A 64 -15.94 -1.82 -8.33
CA LEU A 64 -14.59 -2.43 -8.39
C LEU A 64 -13.58 -1.72 -7.51
N ALA A 65 -13.76 -0.42 -7.26
CA ALA A 65 -12.91 0.37 -6.38
C ALA A 65 -13.23 0.16 -4.88
N GLU A 66 -14.28 -0.57 -4.53
CA GLU A 66 -14.83 -0.69 -3.19
C GLU A 66 -13.76 -1.08 -2.16
N GLN A 67 -12.97 -2.10 -2.44
CA GLN A 67 -11.91 -2.58 -1.53
C GLN A 67 -10.87 -1.50 -1.20
N PHE A 68 -10.41 -0.75 -2.20
CA PHE A 68 -9.44 0.33 -1.98
C PHE A 68 -10.08 1.55 -1.32
N ASN A 69 -11.35 1.83 -1.62
CA ASN A 69 -12.09 2.89 -0.94
C ASN A 69 -12.26 2.60 0.55
N GLU A 70 -12.64 1.36 0.90
CA GLU A 70 -12.75 0.92 2.29
C GLU A 70 -11.41 1.02 3.03
N LEU A 71 -10.33 0.52 2.41
CA LEU A 71 -8.98 0.59 2.95
C LEU A 71 -8.55 2.04 3.23
N ARG A 72 -8.79 2.94 2.28
CA ARG A 72 -8.46 4.37 2.42
C ARG A 72 -9.30 5.05 3.49
N LEU A 73 -10.60 4.74 3.55
CA LEU A 73 -11.48 5.22 4.60
C LEU A 73 -11.10 4.73 5.99
N GLU A 74 -10.63 3.49 6.11
CA GLU A 74 -10.11 2.95 7.36
C GLU A 74 -8.91 3.79 7.84
N THR A 75 -7.99 4.11 6.94
CA THR A 75 -6.85 5.00 7.23
C THR A 75 -7.33 6.39 7.66
N GLU A 76 -8.25 7.01 6.93
CA GLU A 76 -8.77 8.35 7.24
C GLU A 76 -9.51 8.39 8.58
N LYS A 77 -10.36 7.39 8.85
CA LYS A 77 -11.16 7.30 10.10
C LYS A 77 -10.31 7.01 11.33
N SER A 78 -9.13 6.44 11.19
CA SER A 78 -8.21 6.22 12.31
C SER A 78 -7.71 7.51 12.96
N GLY A 79 -7.90 8.66 12.28
CA GLY A 79 -7.35 9.95 12.70
C GLY A 79 -5.84 10.05 12.61
N ARG A 80 -5.18 9.00 12.12
CA ARG A 80 -3.73 8.92 11.93
C ARG A 80 -3.44 8.63 10.46
N ARG A 81 -2.56 9.42 9.87
CA ARG A 81 -2.07 9.20 8.52
C ARG A 81 -0.65 8.60 8.59
N PRO A 82 -0.48 7.29 8.33
CA PRO A 82 0.84 6.68 8.36
C PRO A 82 1.80 7.35 7.38
N LYS A 83 3.05 7.54 7.81
CA LYS A 83 4.11 8.18 7.03
C LYS A 83 5.03 7.13 6.44
N THR A 84 5.11 7.10 5.11
CA THR A 84 6.00 6.21 4.38
C THR A 84 7.17 7.01 3.81
N PHE A 85 8.37 6.72 4.29
CA PHE A 85 9.59 7.40 3.89
C PHE A 85 10.35 6.57 2.84
N MET A 86 10.68 7.20 1.72
CA MET A 86 11.47 6.59 0.65
C MET A 86 12.96 6.77 0.93
N LEU A 87 13.63 5.74 1.45
CA LEU A 87 15.07 5.74 1.62
C LEU A 87 15.72 5.45 0.27
N THR A 88 15.94 6.52 -0.51
CA THR A 88 16.50 6.44 -1.87
C THR A 88 18.03 6.53 -1.80
N ILE A 89 18.72 5.49 -2.29
CA ILE A 89 20.18 5.38 -2.21
C ILE A 89 20.73 4.59 -3.43
N GLY A 90 21.99 4.78 -3.76
CA GLY A 90 22.64 4.05 -4.84
C GLY A 90 22.29 4.54 -6.24
N ASN A 91 22.16 3.63 -7.19
CA ASN A 91 21.95 3.91 -8.61
C ASN A 91 20.76 4.86 -8.85
N LEU A 92 21.01 6.00 -9.48
CA LEU A 92 20.02 7.07 -9.65
C LEU A 92 18.76 6.62 -10.39
N ALA A 93 18.90 5.91 -11.51
CA ALA A 93 17.76 5.48 -12.31
C ALA A 93 16.89 4.48 -11.56
N MET A 94 17.53 3.51 -10.90
CA MET A 94 16.83 2.46 -10.17
C MET A 94 16.17 3.01 -8.90
N ARG A 95 16.86 3.82 -8.10
CA ARG A 95 16.27 4.39 -6.89
C ARG A 95 15.05 5.27 -7.20
N LEU A 96 15.08 6.06 -8.28
CA LEU A 96 13.93 6.85 -8.71
C LEU A 96 12.75 6.00 -9.15
N ALA A 97 12.99 4.97 -9.98
CA ALA A 97 11.95 4.04 -10.41
C ALA A 97 11.31 3.30 -9.23
N ARG A 98 12.14 2.86 -8.26
CA ARG A 98 11.67 2.17 -7.05
C ARG A 98 10.91 3.11 -6.12
N SER A 99 11.39 4.35 -5.93
CA SER A 99 10.68 5.37 -5.13
C SER A 99 9.32 5.70 -5.75
N GLN A 100 9.26 5.94 -7.05
CA GLN A 100 7.99 6.24 -7.74
C GLN A 100 6.99 5.08 -7.64
N PHE A 101 7.46 3.84 -7.82
CA PHE A 101 6.63 2.65 -7.65
C PHE A 101 6.09 2.55 -6.21
N SER A 102 6.95 2.70 -5.22
CA SER A 102 6.60 2.58 -3.80
C SER A 102 5.67 3.71 -3.34
N SER A 103 5.91 4.93 -3.80
CA SER A 103 5.04 6.08 -3.56
C SER A 103 3.62 5.82 -4.04
N ASN A 104 3.48 5.34 -5.28
CA ASN A 104 2.17 4.93 -5.81
C ASN A 104 1.55 3.78 -5.01
N PHE A 105 2.37 2.83 -4.54
CA PHE A 105 1.90 1.67 -3.80
C PHE A 105 1.23 2.09 -2.49
N PHE A 106 1.93 2.83 -1.65
CA PHE A 106 1.45 3.23 -0.34
C PHE A 106 0.37 4.33 -0.38
N ALA A 107 0.43 5.20 -1.38
CA ALA A 107 -0.61 6.21 -1.57
C ALA A 107 -2.00 5.62 -1.89
N CYS A 108 -2.10 4.37 -2.39
CA CYS A 108 -3.39 3.69 -2.57
C CYS A 108 -4.17 3.50 -1.26
N ALA A 109 -3.47 3.40 -0.12
CA ALA A 109 -4.09 3.36 1.21
C ALA A 109 -4.27 4.75 1.85
N GLY A 110 -3.93 5.83 1.15
CA GLY A 110 -4.00 7.19 1.66
C GLY A 110 -2.84 7.59 2.58
N TYR A 111 -1.73 6.84 2.60
CA TYR A 111 -0.57 7.16 3.41
C TYR A 111 0.13 8.43 2.93
N GLU A 112 0.77 9.13 3.87
CA GLU A 112 1.66 10.25 3.55
C GLU A 112 2.98 9.70 3.00
N VAL A 113 3.33 10.15 1.80
CA VAL A 113 4.57 9.75 1.15
C VAL A 113 5.60 10.85 1.31
N ILE A 114 6.77 10.50 1.85
CA ILE A 114 7.91 11.40 2.01
C ILE A 114 9.00 10.93 1.07
N ASP A 115 9.13 11.62 -0.06
CA ASP A 115 10.17 11.40 -1.06
C ASP A 115 11.33 12.39 -0.88
N ASN A 116 12.48 12.11 -1.51
CA ASN A 116 13.70 12.90 -1.37
C ASN A 116 14.62 12.74 -2.58
N ASN A 117 15.69 13.53 -2.62
CA ASN A 117 16.66 13.51 -3.70
C ASN A 117 17.73 12.39 -3.60
N GLY A 118 17.71 11.63 -2.51
CA GLY A 118 18.65 10.54 -2.24
C GLY A 118 19.70 10.87 -1.20
N PHE A 119 20.21 9.80 -0.58
CA PHE A 119 21.23 9.85 0.46
C PHE A 119 22.54 9.27 -0.03
N GLN A 120 23.64 9.69 0.58
CA GLN A 120 24.96 9.14 0.30
C GLN A 120 25.22 7.90 1.16
N THR A 121 24.67 7.87 2.37
CA THR A 121 24.82 6.74 3.31
C THR A 121 23.44 6.29 3.82
N VAL A 122 23.39 5.05 4.27
CA VAL A 122 22.19 4.45 4.86
C VAL A 122 21.84 5.14 6.18
N GLU A 123 22.86 5.48 6.97
CA GLU A 123 22.75 6.14 8.27
C GLU A 123 22.04 7.49 8.14
N GLU A 124 22.46 8.31 7.19
CA GLU A 124 21.78 9.59 6.88
C GLU A 124 20.33 9.40 6.53
N GLY A 125 20.03 8.39 5.71
CA GLY A 125 18.66 8.09 5.28
C GLY A 125 17.76 7.61 6.43
N VAL A 126 18.26 6.74 7.29
CA VAL A 126 17.51 6.24 8.46
C VAL A 126 17.30 7.35 9.48
N GLU A 127 18.31 8.20 9.72
CA GLU A 127 18.16 9.35 10.61
C GLU A 127 17.12 10.34 10.10
N ALA A 128 17.14 10.64 8.80
CA ALA A 128 16.16 11.50 8.17
C ALA A 128 14.73 10.91 8.27
N ALA A 129 14.57 9.60 8.09
CA ALA A 129 13.30 8.92 8.24
C ALA A 129 12.75 9.03 9.67
N ARG A 130 13.60 8.82 10.68
CA ARG A 130 13.23 8.98 12.08
C ARG A 130 12.86 10.42 12.43
N LYS A 131 13.64 11.38 11.94
CA LYS A 131 13.35 12.82 12.11
C LYS A 131 12.02 13.22 11.49
N ALA A 132 11.64 12.61 10.36
CA ALA A 132 10.35 12.80 9.71
C ALA A 132 9.19 12.10 10.46
N GLY A 133 9.50 11.23 11.41
CA GLY A 133 8.51 10.44 12.13
C GLY A 133 7.88 9.35 11.28
N ALA A 134 8.68 8.69 10.44
CA ALA A 134 8.22 7.63 9.55
C ALA A 134 7.66 6.43 10.32
N ASP A 135 6.58 5.86 9.83
CA ASP A 135 6.01 4.59 10.29
C ASP A 135 6.53 3.42 9.44
N ILE A 136 6.83 3.72 8.17
CA ILE A 136 7.37 2.76 7.21
C ILE A 136 8.60 3.37 6.54
N ILE A 137 9.67 2.62 6.46
CA ILE A 137 10.89 2.97 5.73
C ILE A 137 11.04 2.01 4.56
N VAL A 138 10.99 2.55 3.34
CA VAL A 138 11.12 1.78 2.10
C VAL A 138 12.48 2.03 1.49
N ILE A 139 13.35 1.03 1.50
CA ILE A 139 14.64 1.16 0.80
C ILE A 139 14.43 1.01 -0.72
N CYS A 140 14.92 2.00 -1.45
CA CYS A 140 14.81 2.12 -2.90
C CYS A 140 16.22 2.21 -3.51
N SER A 141 16.68 1.11 -4.12
CA SER A 141 17.98 0.98 -4.76
C SER A 141 17.92 -0.01 -5.93
N SER A 142 19.05 -0.37 -6.53
CA SER A 142 19.12 -1.45 -7.51
C SER A 142 19.14 -2.82 -6.84
N ASP A 143 18.77 -3.85 -7.58
CA ASP A 143 18.70 -5.22 -7.06
C ASP A 143 20.08 -5.72 -6.59
N ASP A 144 21.17 -5.32 -7.27
CA ASP A 144 22.52 -5.70 -6.91
C ASP A 144 23.00 -5.02 -5.61
N GLU A 145 22.60 -3.77 -5.39
CA GLU A 145 22.98 -2.98 -4.21
C GLU A 145 22.26 -3.43 -2.93
N TYR A 146 21.10 -4.09 -3.04
CA TYR A 146 20.36 -4.57 -1.87
C TYR A 146 21.12 -5.59 -1.02
N VAL A 147 22.01 -6.37 -1.60
CA VAL A 147 22.84 -7.34 -0.87
C VAL A 147 23.58 -6.68 0.29
N GLU A 148 24.08 -5.46 0.07
CA GLU A 148 24.85 -4.72 1.06
C GLU A 148 24.01 -3.69 1.81
N LEU A 149 23.20 -2.92 1.09
CA LEU A 149 22.48 -1.76 1.66
C LEU A 149 21.28 -2.16 2.51
N ALA A 150 20.53 -3.21 2.13
CA ALA A 150 19.31 -3.59 2.84
C ALA A 150 19.60 -4.16 4.24
N PRO A 151 20.59 -5.06 4.46
CA PRO A 151 20.94 -5.51 5.79
C PRO A 151 21.45 -4.38 6.69
N LYS A 152 22.28 -3.47 6.17
CA LYS A 152 22.77 -2.30 6.92
C LYS A 152 21.62 -1.41 7.39
N ALA A 153 20.68 -1.09 6.48
CA ALA A 153 19.51 -0.29 6.80
C ALA A 153 18.64 -0.99 7.85
N PHE A 154 18.40 -2.29 7.67
CA PHE A 154 17.58 -3.08 8.57
C PHE A 154 18.14 -3.13 9.99
N GLU A 155 19.46 -3.33 10.16
CA GLU A 155 20.09 -3.34 11.49
C GLU A 155 19.93 -1.99 12.23
N LEU A 156 19.91 -0.88 11.49
CA LEU A 156 19.66 0.45 12.08
C LEU A 156 18.19 0.65 12.49
N VAL A 157 17.25 0.02 11.78
CA VAL A 157 15.80 0.14 12.04
C VAL A 157 15.32 -0.90 13.05
N LYS A 158 16.02 -2.02 13.16
CA LYS A 158 15.67 -3.17 14.00
C LYS A 158 15.48 -2.76 15.47
N GLY A 159 14.35 -3.17 16.03
CA GLY A 159 13.96 -2.81 17.41
C GLY A 159 13.32 -1.43 17.55
N GLY A 160 13.19 -0.67 16.46
CA GLY A 160 12.34 0.52 16.37
C GLY A 160 10.86 0.17 16.18
N LYS A 161 10.04 1.19 16.04
CA LYS A 161 8.59 1.04 15.73
C LYS A 161 8.32 0.98 14.23
N GLU A 162 9.32 1.37 13.43
CA GLU A 162 9.20 1.52 11.99
C GLU A 162 9.15 0.16 11.31
N GLN A 163 8.26 0.01 10.33
CA GLN A 163 8.24 -1.15 9.45
C GLN A 163 9.27 -0.96 8.32
N PHE A 164 10.13 -1.96 8.12
CA PHE A 164 11.14 -1.91 7.06
C PHE A 164 10.68 -2.69 5.83
N VAL A 165 10.80 -2.08 4.66
CA VAL A 165 10.31 -2.62 3.39
C VAL A 165 11.39 -2.49 2.32
N VAL A 166 11.58 -3.52 1.51
CA VAL A 166 12.45 -3.51 0.32
C VAL A 166 11.60 -3.32 -0.94
N ALA A 167 11.92 -2.30 -1.73
CA ALA A 167 11.25 -2.04 -3.00
C ALA A 167 11.87 -2.88 -4.11
N GLY A 168 11.35 -4.07 -4.34
CA GLY A 168 11.83 -4.98 -5.37
C GLY A 168 11.66 -6.45 -5.02
N SER A 169 12.12 -7.29 -5.93
CA SER A 169 12.23 -8.74 -5.75
C SER A 169 13.64 -9.17 -6.20
N PRO A 170 14.69 -8.75 -5.45
CA PRO A 170 16.06 -9.05 -5.83
C PRO A 170 16.36 -10.56 -5.74
N ALA A 171 17.38 -11.01 -6.46
CA ALA A 171 17.81 -12.40 -6.42
C ALA A 171 18.25 -12.86 -5.01
N CYS A 172 18.75 -11.92 -4.19
CA CYS A 172 19.17 -12.15 -2.81
C CYS A 172 18.01 -12.13 -1.79
N MET A 173 16.74 -12.15 -2.23
CA MET A 173 15.58 -12.03 -1.34
C MET A 173 15.59 -13.05 -0.20
N ASP A 174 16.00 -14.29 -0.46
CA ASP A 174 16.01 -15.33 0.56
C ASP A 174 17.08 -15.09 1.62
N ASP A 175 18.25 -14.55 1.22
CA ASP A 175 19.31 -14.14 2.14
C ASP A 175 18.83 -12.95 3.01
N LEU A 176 18.13 -11.99 2.41
CA LEU A 176 17.53 -10.85 3.12
C LEU A 176 16.46 -11.30 4.13
N LYS A 177 15.65 -12.30 3.79
CA LYS A 177 14.70 -12.90 4.74
C LYS A 177 15.40 -13.61 5.89
N ALA A 178 16.51 -14.29 5.63
CA ALA A 178 17.31 -14.94 6.66
C ALA A 178 17.88 -13.95 7.69
N VAL A 179 18.14 -12.70 7.30
CA VAL A 179 18.54 -11.59 8.20
C VAL A 179 17.35 -11.04 9.01
N GLY A 180 16.10 -11.36 8.62
CA GLY A 180 14.89 -10.94 9.30
C GLY A 180 14.06 -9.87 8.56
N ILE A 181 14.39 -9.54 7.32
CA ILE A 181 13.61 -8.62 6.51
C ILE A 181 12.37 -9.35 5.96
N GLU A 182 11.18 -8.93 6.38
CA GLU A 182 9.92 -9.63 6.07
C GLU A 182 9.17 -9.04 4.88
N HIS A 183 9.27 -7.72 4.65
CA HIS A 183 8.41 -7.02 3.71
C HIS A 183 9.12 -6.65 2.42
N PHE A 184 8.58 -7.15 1.30
CA PHE A 184 9.03 -6.85 -0.06
C PHE A 184 7.84 -6.42 -0.90
N ILE A 185 7.97 -5.30 -1.61
CA ILE A 185 6.94 -4.83 -2.54
C ILE A 185 7.48 -4.78 -3.97
N HIS A 186 6.75 -5.37 -4.89
CA HIS A 186 7.13 -5.45 -6.29
C HIS A 186 5.89 -5.52 -7.19
N VAL A 187 6.07 -5.49 -8.51
CA VAL A 187 4.98 -5.47 -9.50
C VAL A 187 4.02 -6.67 -9.43
N ARG A 188 4.43 -7.76 -8.80
CA ARG A 188 3.60 -8.97 -8.60
C ARG A 188 2.97 -9.04 -7.22
N SER A 189 3.23 -8.07 -6.33
CA SER A 189 2.62 -8.03 -4.99
C SER A 189 1.11 -7.79 -5.09
N ASN A 190 0.36 -8.44 -4.20
CA ASN A 190 -1.04 -8.10 -4.00
C ASN A 190 -1.11 -6.80 -3.20
N VAL A 191 -1.38 -5.69 -3.91
CA VAL A 191 -1.34 -4.33 -3.33
C VAL A 191 -2.36 -4.19 -2.20
N TYR A 192 -3.57 -4.67 -2.43
CA TYR A 192 -4.65 -4.56 -1.45
C TYR A 192 -4.35 -5.31 -0.15
N GLU A 193 -4.00 -6.60 -0.24
CA GLU A 193 -3.73 -7.41 0.95
C GLU A 193 -2.49 -6.91 1.71
N THR A 194 -1.44 -6.52 0.99
CA THR A 194 -0.23 -5.95 1.61
C THR A 194 -0.55 -4.66 2.38
N LEU A 195 -1.31 -3.75 1.78
CA LEU A 195 -1.67 -2.49 2.45
C LEU A 195 -2.62 -2.72 3.63
N LYS A 196 -3.55 -3.67 3.52
CA LYS A 196 -4.44 -4.06 4.61
C LYS A 196 -3.66 -4.63 5.80
N GLU A 197 -2.60 -5.40 5.53
CA GLU A 197 -1.70 -5.89 6.57
C GLU A 197 -0.96 -4.74 7.27
N PHE A 198 -0.46 -3.75 6.50
CA PHE A 198 0.15 -2.56 7.08
C PHE A 198 -0.83 -1.72 7.89
N ASN A 199 -2.08 -1.53 7.41
CA ASN A 199 -3.11 -0.86 8.21
C ASN A 199 -3.28 -1.55 9.56
N LYS A 200 -3.44 -2.87 9.56
CA LYS A 200 -3.60 -3.64 10.80
C LYS A 200 -2.40 -3.52 11.75
N LYS A 201 -1.18 -3.45 11.23
CA LYS A 201 0.04 -3.32 12.05
C LYS A 201 0.23 -1.92 12.62
N ILE A 202 -0.17 -0.88 11.88
CA ILE A 202 0.15 0.52 12.20
C ILE A 202 -1.01 1.23 12.89
N LEU A 203 -2.23 0.93 12.49
CA LEU A 203 -3.43 1.59 13.01
C LEU A 203 -4.04 0.85 14.21
N GLY A 204 -3.75 -0.43 14.38
CA GLY A 204 -4.20 -1.28 15.51
C GLY A 204 -5.43 -2.07 15.16
#